data_d60d4794378e572d76ec92b65b3ace96
#
_entry.id   d60d4794378e572d76ec92b65b3ace96
#
_cell.length_a   1.000
_cell.length_b   1.000
_cell.length_c   1.000
_cell.angle_alpha   90.00
_cell.angle_beta   90.00
_cell.angle_gamma   90.00
#
_symmetry.space_group_name_H-M   'P 1'
#
loop_
_entity.id
_entity.type
_entity.pdbx_description
1 polymer ?
#
loop_
_entity_poly.entity_id
_entity_poly.type
_entity_poly.pdbx_seq_one_letter_code
_entity_poly.pdbx_strand_id
1 'polypeptide(L)' 'MESYKVIKFNMEGENETIAEGLTRDEAKEYCQGEESRGEGWFLGFTAE' A
#
# COMPACT_ATOMS: atom_id res chain seq x y z
N MET A 1 0.16 8.49 18.20
CA MET A 1 0.76 7.42 17.40
C MET A 1 0.22 7.48 15.98
N GLU A 2 1.12 7.42 15.02
CA GLU A 2 0.72 7.47 13.63
C GLU A 2 0.46 6.07 13.10
N SER A 3 -0.66 5.92 12.43
CA SER A 3 -0.98 4.68 11.76
C SER A 3 -0.99 4.91 10.27
N TYR A 4 -0.60 3.89 9.52
CA TYR A 4 -0.56 3.95 8.06
C TYR A 4 -1.36 2.81 7.47
N LYS A 5 -1.82 3.02 6.28
CA LYS A 5 -2.52 1.98 5.52
C LYS A 5 -1.87 1.83 4.16
N VAL A 6 -1.91 0.62 3.64
CA VAL A 6 -1.38 0.31 2.31
C VAL A 6 -2.55 0.12 1.37
N ILE A 7 -2.49 0.81 0.26
CA ILE A 7 -3.55 0.78 -0.74
C ILE A 7 -2.99 0.24 -2.05
N LYS A 8 -3.72 -0.68 -2.65
CA LYS A 8 -3.40 -1.20 -3.96
C LYS A 8 -4.11 -0.31 -4.98
N PHE A 9 -3.32 0.42 -5.75
CA PHE A 9 -3.85 1.30 -6.78
C PHE A 9 -3.93 0.53 -8.10
N ASN A 10 -5.13 0.38 -8.60
CA ASN A 10 -5.38 -0.30 -9.87
C ASN A 10 -5.60 0.72 -10.97
N MET A 11 -4.96 0.54 -12.10
CA MET A 11 -5.10 1.47 -13.22
C MET A 11 -6.44 1.32 -13.93
N GLU A 12 -7.04 0.15 -13.88
CA GLU A 12 -8.30 -0.12 -14.56
C GLU A 12 -9.48 -0.33 -13.62
N GLY A 13 -9.27 -0.23 -12.33
CA GLY A 13 -10.32 -0.49 -11.37
C GLY A 13 -10.22 0.37 -10.14
N GLU A 14 -11.02 0.02 -9.15
CA GLU A 14 -11.04 0.74 -7.90
C GLU A 14 -9.82 0.40 -7.04
N ASN A 15 -9.37 1.38 -6.27
CA ASN A 15 -8.30 1.17 -5.32
C ASN A 15 -8.80 0.31 -4.16
N GLU A 16 -7.92 -0.49 -3.60
CA GLU A 16 -8.29 -1.39 -2.52
C GLU A 16 -7.31 -1.26 -1.37
N THR A 17 -7.82 -1.11 -0.16
CA THR A 17 -6.99 -1.08 1.04
C THR A 17 -6.67 -2.52 1.42
N ILE A 18 -5.40 -2.88 1.37
CA ILE A 18 -4.98 -4.26 1.65
C ILE A 18 -4.43 -4.44 3.06
N ALA A 19 -4.02 -3.37 3.70
CA ALA A 19 -3.52 -3.43 5.08
C ALA A 19 -3.74 -2.08 5.73
N GLU A 20 -3.93 -2.12 7.06
CA GLU A 20 -4.12 -0.90 7.83
C GLU A 20 -3.60 -1.09 9.24
N GLY A 21 -3.53 -0.01 10.02
CA GLY A 21 -3.00 -0.10 11.38
C GLY A 21 -1.52 -0.41 11.43
N LEU A 22 -0.78 0.02 10.42
CA LEU A 22 0.64 -0.28 10.32
C LEU A 22 1.48 0.89 10.80
N THR A 23 2.71 0.58 11.24
CA THR A 23 3.68 1.63 11.49
C THR A 23 4.24 2.09 10.15
N ARG A 24 4.91 3.22 10.15
CA ARG A 24 5.53 3.74 8.94
C ARG A 24 6.50 2.74 8.32
N ASP A 25 7.30 2.09 9.16
CA ASP A 25 8.27 1.11 8.69
C ASP A 25 7.59 -0.09 8.06
N GLU A 26 6.52 -0.57 8.69
CA GLU A 26 5.77 -1.69 8.15
C GLU A 26 5.13 -1.33 6.81
N ALA A 27 4.57 -0.13 6.71
CA ALA A 27 3.97 0.32 5.46
C ALA A 27 5.02 0.42 4.36
N LYS A 28 6.21 0.92 4.69
CA LYS A 28 7.30 1.00 3.71
C LYS A 28 7.70 -0.37 3.20
N GLU A 29 7.76 -1.36 4.07
CA GLU A 29 8.12 -2.71 3.67
C GLU A 29 7.14 -3.27 2.64
N TYR A 30 5.87 -2.99 2.80
CA TYR A 30 4.86 -3.41 1.82
C TYR A 30 5.13 -2.79 0.45
N CYS A 31 5.61 -1.56 0.44
CA CYS A 31 5.80 -0.83 -0.82
C CYS A 31 7.18 -1.02 -1.44
N GLN A 32 8.14 -1.57 -0.71
CA GLN A 32 9.50 -1.77 -1.20
C GLN A 32 9.77 -3.16 -1.78
N GLY A 33 8.87 -4.11 -1.57
CA GLY A 33 9.05 -5.46 -2.08
C GLY A 33 8.95 -5.50 -3.61
N GLU A 34 9.60 -6.50 -4.20
CA GLU A 34 9.51 -6.69 -5.64
C GLU A 34 8.09 -7.01 -6.09
N GLU A 35 7.27 -7.47 -5.15
CA GLU A 35 5.88 -7.80 -5.40
C GLU A 35 4.94 -6.63 -5.17
N SER A 36 5.47 -5.43 -4.93
CA SER A 36 4.65 -4.26 -4.67
C SER A 36 4.09 -3.62 -5.93
N ARG A 37 4.36 -4.19 -7.07
CA ARG A 37 3.84 -3.69 -8.34
C ARG A 37 3.69 -4.83 -9.32
N GLY A 38 2.71 -4.70 -10.20
CA GLY A 38 2.46 -5.67 -11.24
C GLY A 38 1.93 -4.94 -12.46
N GLU A 39 1.42 -5.69 -13.41
CA GLU A 39 0.83 -5.08 -14.60
C GLU A 39 -0.48 -4.40 -14.23
N GLY A 40 -0.51 -3.10 -14.38
CA GLY A 40 -1.73 -2.33 -14.14
C GLY A 40 -2.05 -2.05 -12.67
N TRP A 41 -1.11 -2.28 -11.76
CA TRP A 41 -1.33 -1.93 -10.35
C TRP A 41 -0.01 -1.66 -9.63
N PHE A 42 -0.11 -0.95 -8.54
CA PHE A 42 1.04 -0.72 -7.65
C PHE A 42 0.53 -0.46 -6.24
N LEU A 43 1.41 -0.64 -5.27
CA LEU A 43 1.08 -0.41 -3.87
C LEU A 43 1.59 0.95 -3.41
N GLY A 44 0.80 1.61 -2.60
CA GLY A 44 1.20 2.85 -1.98
C GLY A 44 0.73 2.87 -0.54
N PHE A 45 1.28 3.77 0.25
CA PHE A 45 0.83 3.90 1.63
C PHE A 45 0.54 5.35 1.96
N THR A 46 -0.34 5.55 2.93
CA THR A 46 -0.70 6.88 3.37
C THR A 46 -1.04 6.84 4.86
N ALA A 47 -0.91 7.97 5.52
CA ALA A 47 -1.28 8.07 6.93
C ALA A 47 -2.80 7.98 7.05
N GLU A 48 -3.23 7.31 8.07
CA GLU A 48 -4.67 7.22 8.39
C GLU A 48 -5.16 8.49 9.08
#